data_9ef2f8b46a92afdb3ce715a854d74848
#
_entry.id   9ef2f8b46a92afdb3ce715a854d74848
#
_cell.length_a   1.000
_cell.length_b   1.000
_cell.length_c   1.000
_cell.angle_alpha   90.00
_cell.angle_beta   90.00
_cell.angle_gamma   90.00
#
_symmetry.space_group_name_H-M   'P 1'
#
loop_
_entity.id
_entity.type
_entity.pdbx_description
1 polymer ?
#
loop_
_entity_poly.entity_id
_entity_poly.type
_entity_poly.pdbx_seq_one_letter_code
_entity_poly.pdbx_strand_id
1 'polypeptide(L)'
;PHAHARIAGIDAAAAKGVPGVIAVVTGKELAAVITPWVGVLSHLKGLKSAPQHAIAIDRVCWQGEAVAAIVASSRAVAEDAAEIVRVDYEELEAVTDMRTALDPATPVIHPSLGDNLAFERNLDAGEVDAAFAASDAVVEADFIFGRHTGVTLEARSVVADWNAAEARLTIYQGTQAPHM
;
A
#
# COMPACT_ATOMS: atom_id res chain seq x y z
N PRO A 1 3.72 -5.49 -11.21
CA PRO A 1 2.87 -6.54 -11.81
C PRO A 1 2.55 -7.69 -10.83
N HIS A 2 3.35 -7.89 -9.77
CA HIS A 2 3.23 -9.00 -8.82
C HIS A 2 2.42 -8.60 -7.58
N ALA A 3 1.65 -9.56 -7.04
CA ALA A 3 0.94 -9.39 -5.78
C ALA A 3 1.87 -9.54 -4.57
N HIS A 4 2.94 -10.34 -4.70
CA HIS A 4 3.98 -10.51 -3.70
C HIS A 4 5.27 -10.92 -4.39
N ALA A 5 6.31 -10.10 -4.28
CA ALA A 5 7.62 -10.39 -4.86
C ALA A 5 8.73 -9.65 -4.12
N ARG A 6 9.92 -10.21 -4.14
CA ARG A 6 11.14 -9.51 -3.76
C ARG A 6 11.64 -8.69 -4.95
N ILE A 7 12.15 -7.50 -4.69
CA ILE A 7 12.82 -6.67 -5.68
C ILE A 7 14.30 -7.05 -5.66
N ALA A 8 14.72 -7.86 -6.64
CA ALA A 8 16.11 -8.30 -6.77
C ALA A 8 17.01 -7.19 -7.31
N GLY A 9 16.47 -6.36 -8.20
CA GLY A 9 17.19 -5.23 -8.77
C GLY A 9 16.28 -4.25 -9.50
N ILE A 10 16.74 -3.00 -9.64
CA ILE A 10 16.11 -1.97 -10.45
C ILE A 10 17.20 -1.37 -11.36
N ASP A 11 17.09 -1.60 -12.65
CA ASP A 11 17.95 -0.94 -13.65
C ASP A 11 17.21 0.26 -14.25
N ALA A 12 17.66 1.44 -13.85
CA ALA A 12 17.15 2.71 -14.31
C ALA A 12 18.16 3.47 -15.20
N ALA A 13 19.26 2.84 -15.61
CA ALA A 13 20.34 3.52 -16.34
C ALA A 13 19.85 4.13 -17.66
N ALA A 14 19.08 3.34 -18.43
CA ALA A 14 18.50 3.81 -19.69
C ALA A 14 17.50 4.96 -19.47
N ALA A 15 16.65 4.86 -18.46
CA ALA A 15 15.67 5.90 -18.12
C ALA A 15 16.34 7.22 -17.71
N LYS A 16 17.43 7.17 -16.94
CA LYS A 16 18.22 8.34 -16.55
C LYS A 16 18.88 9.03 -17.75
N GLY A 17 19.11 8.31 -18.86
CA GLY A 17 19.68 8.82 -20.10
C GLY A 17 18.67 9.52 -21.03
N VAL A 18 17.37 9.45 -20.79
CA VAL A 18 16.35 10.06 -21.63
C VAL A 18 16.42 11.58 -21.50
N PRO A 19 16.52 12.33 -22.62
CA PRO A 19 16.52 13.79 -22.58
C PRO A 19 15.25 14.34 -21.90
N GLY A 20 15.44 15.18 -20.90
CA GLY A 20 14.35 15.77 -20.12
C GLY A 20 14.03 15.02 -18.83
N VAL A 21 14.62 13.85 -18.57
CA VAL A 21 14.58 13.19 -17.26
C VAL A 21 15.53 13.92 -16.32
N ILE A 22 15.03 14.29 -15.16
CA ILE A 22 15.77 15.02 -14.12
C ILE A 22 16.29 14.02 -13.07
N ALA A 23 15.45 13.08 -12.66
CA ALA A 23 15.81 12.05 -11.69
C ALA A 23 14.96 10.79 -11.85
N VAL A 24 15.52 9.65 -11.47
CA VAL A 24 14.78 8.40 -11.20
C VAL A 24 15.03 8.06 -9.74
N VAL A 25 13.99 8.03 -8.94
CA VAL A 25 14.03 7.85 -7.50
C VAL A 25 13.51 6.46 -7.14
N THR A 26 14.31 5.69 -6.44
CA THR A 26 13.95 4.36 -5.93
C THR A 26 13.53 4.43 -4.46
N GLY A 27 12.93 3.35 -3.96
CA GLY A 27 12.55 3.24 -2.55
C GLY A 27 13.73 3.42 -1.59
N LYS A 28 14.92 2.93 -1.94
CA LYS A 28 16.14 3.07 -1.11
C LYS A 28 16.59 4.53 -1.00
N GLU A 29 16.57 5.25 -2.12
CA GLU A 29 16.96 6.67 -2.15
C GLU A 29 15.94 7.51 -1.38
N LEU A 30 14.66 7.25 -1.56
CA LEU A 30 13.60 8.00 -0.89
C LEU A 30 13.57 7.74 0.62
N ALA A 31 13.77 6.51 1.07
CA ALA A 31 13.80 6.14 2.49
C ALA A 31 14.94 6.81 3.28
N ALA A 32 15.96 7.34 2.59
CA ALA A 32 17.02 8.10 3.24
C ALA A 32 16.58 9.51 3.70
N VAL A 33 15.46 10.01 3.16
CA VAL A 33 14.99 11.39 3.40
C VAL A 33 13.56 11.48 3.94
N ILE A 34 12.78 10.39 3.87
CA ILE A 34 11.42 10.33 4.42
C ILE A 34 11.25 9.13 5.34
N THR A 35 10.34 9.25 6.29
CA THR A 35 9.92 8.13 7.17
C THR A 35 8.76 7.36 6.53
N PRO A 36 8.63 6.04 6.80
CA PRO A 36 7.47 5.29 6.38
C PRO A 36 6.22 5.75 7.12
N TRP A 37 5.08 5.65 6.45
CA TRP A 37 3.80 5.82 7.13
C TRP A 37 3.42 4.55 7.88
N VAL A 38 2.90 4.71 9.10
CA VAL A 38 2.34 3.60 9.89
C VAL A 38 0.89 3.94 10.19
N GLY A 39 -0.03 3.12 9.71
CA GLY A 39 -1.46 3.28 9.95
C GLY A 39 -1.79 3.10 11.43
N VAL A 40 -2.21 4.18 12.09
CA VAL A 40 -2.61 4.15 13.49
C VAL A 40 -4.06 4.60 13.60
N LEU A 41 -4.91 3.68 14.09
CA LEU A 41 -6.29 3.99 14.45
C LEU A 41 -6.40 3.83 15.97
N SER A 42 -6.32 4.93 16.69
CA SER A 42 -6.21 4.96 18.17
C SER A 42 -7.37 4.26 18.90
N HIS A 43 -8.53 4.14 18.24
CA HIS A 43 -9.69 3.42 18.75
C HIS A 43 -9.65 1.91 18.54
N LEU A 44 -8.71 1.40 17.75
CA LEU A 44 -8.48 -0.03 17.52
C LEU A 44 -7.26 -0.48 18.33
N LYS A 45 -7.49 -0.82 19.59
CA LYS A 45 -6.42 -1.32 20.47
C LYS A 45 -5.89 -2.65 19.95
N GLY A 46 -4.56 -2.74 19.80
CA GLY A 46 -3.91 -3.95 19.31
C GLY A 46 -3.81 -4.06 17.77
N LEU A 47 -4.24 -3.02 17.03
CA LEU A 47 -4.02 -2.98 15.58
C LEU A 47 -2.53 -3.07 15.26
N LYS A 48 -2.17 -4.05 14.43
CA LYS A 48 -0.84 -4.17 13.83
C LYS A 48 -0.86 -3.52 12.45
N SER A 49 0.09 -2.64 12.18
CA SER A 49 0.25 -2.00 10.88
C SER A 49 1.70 -2.08 10.46
N ALA A 50 1.96 -2.67 9.30
CA ALA A 50 3.29 -2.68 8.73
C ALA A 50 3.67 -1.26 8.28
N PRO A 51 4.93 -0.83 8.46
CA PRO A 51 5.42 0.41 7.88
C PRO A 51 5.26 0.39 6.36
N GLN A 52 4.65 1.45 5.81
CA GLN A 52 4.45 1.62 4.37
C GLN A 52 5.37 2.72 3.84
N HIS A 53 6.27 2.34 2.95
CA HIS A 53 7.08 3.30 2.22
C HIS A 53 6.31 3.85 1.02
N ALA A 54 6.55 5.09 0.65
CA ALA A 54 5.93 5.69 -0.54
C ALA A 54 6.33 4.96 -1.84
N ILE A 55 7.52 4.35 -1.86
CA ILE A 55 8.05 3.49 -2.91
C ILE A 55 8.62 2.25 -2.24
N ALA A 56 8.30 1.07 -2.73
CA ALA A 56 8.80 -0.20 -2.21
C ALA A 56 10.33 -0.25 -2.24
N ILE A 57 10.94 -0.82 -1.20
CA ILE A 57 12.41 -0.88 -1.06
C ILE A 57 12.97 -2.21 -1.56
N ASP A 58 12.54 -3.31 -0.97
CA ASP A 58 13.08 -4.65 -1.21
C ASP A 58 11.98 -5.69 -1.54
N ARG A 59 10.73 -5.31 -1.37
CA ARG A 59 9.59 -6.20 -1.56
C ARG A 59 8.35 -5.42 -1.97
N VAL A 60 7.53 -6.00 -2.85
CA VAL A 60 6.15 -5.57 -3.12
C VAL A 60 5.18 -6.54 -2.45
N CYS A 61 4.15 -6.01 -1.81
CA CYS A 61 3.16 -6.74 -1.03
C CYS A 61 1.74 -6.67 -1.60
N TRP A 62 1.54 -5.91 -2.67
CA TRP A 62 0.29 -5.89 -3.45
C TRP A 62 0.57 -5.49 -4.91
N GLN A 63 -0.33 -5.89 -5.80
CA GLN A 63 -0.25 -5.51 -7.20
C GLN A 63 -0.49 -4.00 -7.36
N GLY A 64 0.42 -3.32 -8.06
CA GLY A 64 0.37 -1.88 -8.26
C GLY A 64 1.16 -1.05 -7.24
N GLU A 65 1.91 -1.69 -6.33
CA GLU A 65 2.82 -1.00 -5.43
C GLU A 65 3.93 -0.29 -6.22
N ALA A 66 4.16 1.00 -5.92
CA ALA A 66 5.17 1.77 -6.61
C ALA A 66 6.58 1.28 -6.30
N VAL A 67 7.43 1.14 -7.32
CA VAL A 67 8.83 0.66 -7.17
C VAL A 67 9.87 1.69 -7.59
N ALA A 68 9.47 2.68 -8.39
CA ALA A 68 10.29 3.82 -8.77
C ALA A 68 9.42 5.03 -9.11
N ALA A 69 9.96 6.22 -9.00
CA ALA A 69 9.34 7.46 -9.45
C ALA A 69 10.27 8.17 -10.43
N ILE A 70 9.69 8.72 -11.51
CA ILE A 70 10.42 9.46 -12.53
C ILE A 70 10.09 10.95 -12.38
N VAL A 71 11.13 11.77 -12.31
CA VAL A 71 11.03 13.23 -12.36
C VAL A 71 11.55 13.68 -13.72
N ALA A 72 10.71 14.37 -14.48
CA ALA A 72 11.06 14.84 -15.82
C ALA A 72 10.48 16.23 -16.11
N SER A 73 10.92 16.84 -17.20
CA SER A 73 10.48 18.16 -17.64
C SER A 73 9.03 18.19 -18.14
N SER A 74 8.46 17.02 -18.46
CA SER A 74 7.06 16.86 -18.83
C SER A 74 6.55 15.47 -18.44
N ARG A 75 5.22 15.34 -18.35
CA ARG A 75 4.56 14.06 -18.08
C ARG A 75 4.87 13.03 -19.16
N ALA A 76 4.84 13.41 -20.43
CA ALA A 76 5.12 12.50 -21.54
C ALA A 76 6.54 11.90 -21.42
N VAL A 77 7.53 12.72 -21.15
CA VAL A 77 8.92 12.27 -20.94
C VAL A 77 9.02 11.35 -19.72
N ALA A 78 8.27 11.63 -18.65
CA ALA A 78 8.26 10.77 -17.47
C ALA A 78 7.63 9.41 -17.75
N GLU A 79 6.53 9.36 -18.50
CA GLU A 79 5.84 8.13 -18.90
C GLU A 79 6.74 7.28 -19.82
N ASP A 80 7.33 7.86 -20.87
CA ASP A 80 8.25 7.18 -21.78
C ASP A 80 9.47 6.61 -21.02
N ALA A 81 10.03 7.38 -20.09
CA ALA A 81 11.15 6.93 -19.27
C ALA A 81 10.75 5.82 -18.29
N ALA A 82 9.52 5.82 -17.76
CA ALA A 82 9.05 4.80 -16.86
C ALA A 82 8.92 3.43 -17.54
N GLU A 83 8.54 3.39 -18.83
CA GLU A 83 8.41 2.16 -19.62
C GLU A 83 9.75 1.42 -19.83
N ILE A 84 10.86 2.12 -19.77
CA ILE A 84 12.20 1.54 -19.97
C ILE A 84 12.95 1.22 -18.68
N VAL A 85 12.38 1.54 -17.51
CA VAL A 85 12.90 1.05 -16.22
C VAL A 85 12.67 -0.45 -16.14
N ARG A 86 13.73 -1.20 -15.88
CA ARG A 86 13.64 -2.66 -15.70
C ARG A 86 13.72 -2.99 -14.22
N VAL A 87 12.79 -3.83 -13.77
CA VAL A 87 12.77 -4.33 -12.39
C VAL A 87 12.85 -5.84 -12.43
N ASP A 88 13.85 -6.38 -11.75
CA ASP A 88 14.02 -7.82 -11.58
C ASP A 88 13.27 -8.24 -10.32
N TYR A 89 12.28 -9.10 -10.51
CA TYR A 89 11.46 -9.63 -9.41
C TYR A 89 11.76 -11.11 -9.17
N GLU A 90 11.80 -11.46 -7.90
CA GLU A 90 11.75 -12.83 -7.42
C GLU A 90 10.35 -13.05 -6.84
N GLU A 91 9.51 -13.78 -7.58
CA GLU A 91 8.12 -13.99 -7.22
C GLU A 91 7.99 -14.79 -5.91
N LEU A 92 7.11 -14.34 -5.04
CA LEU A 92 6.78 -14.97 -3.78
C LEU A 92 5.31 -15.40 -3.79
N GLU A 93 4.99 -16.39 -2.95
CA GLU A 93 3.61 -16.83 -2.80
C GLU A 93 2.73 -15.70 -2.27
N ALA A 94 1.62 -15.44 -2.98
CA ALA A 94 0.66 -14.40 -2.63
C ALA A 94 -0.46 -14.97 -1.76
N VAL A 95 -0.89 -14.19 -0.77
CA VAL A 95 -2.03 -14.52 0.09
C VAL A 95 -3.27 -13.79 -0.42
N THR A 96 -4.15 -14.51 -1.10
CA THR A 96 -5.35 -13.95 -1.75
C THR A 96 -6.66 -14.47 -1.17
N ASP A 97 -6.65 -15.58 -0.43
CA ASP A 97 -7.83 -16.13 0.23
C ASP A 97 -7.84 -15.75 1.73
N MET A 98 -8.81 -14.92 2.12
CA MET A 98 -8.96 -14.48 3.50
C MET A 98 -9.25 -15.63 4.48
N ARG A 99 -9.82 -16.75 4.01
CA ARG A 99 -10.19 -17.89 4.87
C ARG A 99 -8.98 -18.68 5.34
N THR A 100 -7.93 -18.70 4.52
CA THR A 100 -6.69 -19.41 4.79
C THR A 100 -5.54 -18.48 5.22
N ALA A 101 -5.78 -17.17 5.25
CA ALA A 101 -4.73 -16.17 5.53
C ALA A 101 -4.06 -16.36 6.90
N LEU A 102 -4.74 -16.97 7.87
CA LEU A 102 -4.21 -17.23 9.21
C LEU A 102 -3.73 -18.68 9.41
N ASP A 103 -3.84 -19.54 8.42
CA ASP A 103 -3.36 -20.92 8.52
C ASP A 103 -1.84 -20.94 8.72
N PRO A 104 -1.32 -21.86 9.55
CA PRO A 104 0.12 -21.93 9.83
C PRO A 104 0.99 -22.19 8.58
N ALA A 105 0.41 -22.77 7.52
CA ALA A 105 1.08 -23.04 6.25
C ALA A 105 1.10 -21.82 5.32
N THR A 106 0.28 -20.81 5.58
CA THR A 106 0.19 -19.60 4.74
C THR A 106 1.38 -18.68 5.03
N PRO A 107 2.07 -18.18 3.99
CA PRO A 107 3.20 -17.30 4.17
C PRO A 107 2.79 -15.98 4.83
N VAL A 108 3.66 -15.45 5.70
CA VAL A 108 3.47 -14.15 6.33
C VAL A 108 3.89 -13.05 5.37
N ILE A 109 2.96 -12.19 4.97
CA ILE A 109 3.21 -11.10 3.99
C ILE A 109 4.14 -10.03 4.56
N HIS A 110 3.92 -9.66 5.83
CA HIS A 110 4.76 -8.71 6.55
C HIS A 110 5.49 -9.40 7.71
N PRO A 111 6.69 -9.97 7.50
CA PRO A 111 7.39 -10.74 8.53
C PRO A 111 7.59 -10.00 9.86
N SER A 112 7.72 -8.68 9.81
CA SER A 112 7.85 -7.83 11.00
C SER A 112 6.63 -7.86 11.93
N LEU A 113 5.47 -8.28 11.44
CA LEU A 113 4.24 -8.41 12.22
C LEU A 113 4.07 -9.79 12.87
N GLY A 114 4.83 -10.79 12.40
CA GLY A 114 4.84 -12.15 12.91
C GLY A 114 3.74 -13.07 12.35
N ASP A 115 2.63 -12.52 11.93
CA ASP A 115 1.49 -13.23 11.32
C ASP A 115 0.72 -12.31 10.37
N ASN A 116 -0.35 -12.84 9.74
CA ASN A 116 -1.22 -12.07 8.84
C ASN A 116 -2.44 -11.44 9.55
N LEU A 117 -2.55 -11.55 10.88
CA LEU A 117 -3.62 -10.93 11.66
C LEU A 117 -3.31 -9.46 11.91
N ALA A 118 -4.05 -8.55 11.27
CA ALA A 118 -3.90 -7.11 11.52
C ALA A 118 -4.65 -6.66 12.77
N PHE A 119 -5.86 -7.19 13.00
CA PHE A 119 -6.71 -6.75 14.09
C PHE A 119 -7.80 -7.80 14.37
N GLU A 120 -8.10 -8.01 15.65
CA GLU A 120 -9.23 -8.79 16.11
C GLU A 120 -10.03 -7.98 17.12
N ARG A 121 -11.32 -8.04 17.03
CA ARG A 121 -12.23 -7.42 17.99
C ARG A 121 -13.43 -8.31 18.29
N ASN A 122 -13.61 -8.65 19.55
CA ASN A 122 -14.80 -9.29 20.04
C ASN A 122 -15.81 -8.23 20.51
N LEU A 123 -17.04 -8.35 20.07
CA LEU A 123 -18.17 -7.55 20.53
C LEU A 123 -19.15 -8.51 21.19
N ASP A 124 -19.43 -8.26 22.46
CA ASP A 124 -20.37 -9.04 23.24
C ASP A 124 -21.42 -8.09 23.82
N ALA A 125 -22.69 -8.35 23.53
CA ALA A 125 -23.79 -7.53 23.97
C ALA A 125 -25.10 -8.32 24.04
N GLY A 126 -25.82 -8.21 25.15
CA GLY A 126 -27.08 -8.89 25.39
C GLY A 126 -26.93 -10.36 25.75
N GLU A 127 -28.07 -11.05 25.83
CA GLU A 127 -28.16 -12.47 26.18
C GLU A 127 -28.33 -13.34 24.93
N VAL A 128 -27.23 -13.44 24.11
CA VAL A 128 -27.25 -14.07 22.77
C VAL A 128 -27.66 -15.54 22.85
N ASP A 129 -27.07 -16.31 23.75
CA ASP A 129 -27.38 -17.74 23.90
C ASP A 129 -28.84 -17.99 24.28
N ALA A 130 -29.39 -17.17 25.17
CA ALA A 130 -30.80 -17.25 25.58
C ALA A 130 -31.74 -16.89 24.41
N ALA A 131 -31.36 -15.90 23.59
CA ALA A 131 -32.13 -15.52 22.40
C ALA A 131 -32.14 -16.62 21.35
N PHE A 132 -31.03 -17.28 21.09
CA PHE A 132 -30.96 -18.45 20.19
C PHE A 132 -31.80 -19.61 20.72
N ALA A 133 -31.72 -19.92 22.03
CA ALA A 133 -32.48 -21.00 22.65
C ALA A 133 -34.01 -20.76 22.62
N ALA A 134 -34.44 -19.50 22.62
CA ALA A 134 -35.86 -19.11 22.59
C ALA A 134 -36.40 -18.91 21.16
N SER A 135 -35.57 -19.02 20.13
CA SER A 135 -35.98 -18.78 18.73
C SER A 135 -36.71 -19.99 18.15
N ASP A 136 -37.83 -19.75 17.45
CA ASP A 136 -38.58 -20.79 16.73
C ASP A 136 -37.81 -21.32 15.49
N ALA A 137 -36.94 -20.52 14.93
CA ALA A 137 -36.08 -20.90 13.80
C ALA A 137 -34.71 -20.18 13.86
N VAL A 138 -33.67 -20.91 13.53
CA VAL A 138 -32.31 -20.39 13.39
C VAL A 138 -31.86 -20.59 11.95
N VAL A 139 -31.38 -19.55 11.34
CA VAL A 139 -30.80 -19.57 9.98
C VAL A 139 -29.32 -19.21 10.07
N GLU A 140 -28.48 -20.05 9.48
CA GLU A 140 -27.03 -19.82 9.36
C GLU A 140 -26.66 -19.63 7.90
N ALA A 141 -25.84 -18.65 7.61
CA ALA A 141 -25.34 -18.40 6.26
C ALA A 141 -23.97 -17.72 6.30
N ASP A 142 -23.09 -18.12 5.37
CA ASP A 142 -21.80 -17.47 5.14
C ASP A 142 -21.92 -16.42 4.03
N PHE A 143 -21.48 -15.21 4.34
CA PHE A 143 -21.46 -14.12 3.38
C PHE A 143 -20.02 -13.70 3.09
N ILE A 144 -19.66 -13.67 1.81
CA ILE A 144 -18.35 -13.17 1.38
C ILE A 144 -18.53 -11.78 0.79
N PHE A 145 -17.91 -10.78 1.40
CA PHE A 145 -17.82 -9.44 0.88
C PHE A 145 -16.46 -9.26 0.23
N GLY A 146 -16.41 -9.29 -1.11
CA GLY A 146 -15.17 -9.17 -1.87
C GLY A 146 -14.48 -7.84 -1.65
N ARG A 147 -13.15 -7.84 -1.74
CA ARG A 147 -12.37 -6.60 -1.72
C ARG A 147 -12.76 -5.72 -2.90
N HIS A 148 -13.01 -4.46 -2.64
CA HIS A 148 -13.31 -3.46 -3.65
C HIS A 148 -12.61 -2.14 -3.33
N THR A 149 -12.49 -1.29 -4.34
CA THR A 149 -11.98 0.06 -4.19
C THR A 149 -13.05 1.07 -4.56
N GLY A 150 -13.07 2.20 -3.86
CA GLY A 150 -13.89 3.34 -4.22
C GLY A 150 -13.27 4.04 -5.43
N VAL A 151 -13.71 3.68 -6.64
CA VAL A 151 -13.28 4.37 -7.86
C VAL A 151 -13.97 5.73 -7.90
N THR A 152 -13.28 6.75 -7.43
CA THR A 152 -13.80 8.12 -7.37
C THR A 152 -13.74 8.79 -8.73
N LEU A 153 -14.75 9.60 -9.07
CA LEU A 153 -14.75 10.41 -10.29
C LEU A 153 -13.64 11.47 -10.27
N GLU A 154 -13.35 12.02 -9.10
CA GLU A 154 -12.21 12.90 -8.89
C GLU A 154 -10.95 12.06 -8.65
N ALA A 155 -10.04 12.06 -9.61
CA ALA A 155 -8.74 11.42 -9.49
C ALA A 155 -7.85 12.17 -8.49
N ARG A 156 -6.96 11.45 -7.83
CA ARG A 156 -5.94 12.07 -6.98
C ARG A 156 -4.97 12.85 -7.86
N SER A 157 -4.78 14.12 -7.53
CA SER A 157 -3.80 14.98 -8.17
C SER A 157 -3.08 15.81 -7.13
N VAL A 158 -1.82 16.15 -7.42
CA VAL A 158 -0.99 16.98 -6.55
C VAL A 158 -0.27 18.00 -7.42
N VAL A 159 -0.31 19.27 -6.98
CA VAL A 159 0.56 20.31 -7.49
C VAL A 159 1.43 20.78 -6.32
N ALA A 160 2.74 20.72 -6.51
CA ALA A 160 3.73 21.17 -5.54
C ALA A 160 4.49 22.37 -6.12
N ASP A 161 4.48 23.48 -5.41
CA ASP A 161 5.19 24.71 -5.77
C ASP A 161 6.23 25.05 -4.70
N TRP A 162 7.50 25.09 -5.12
CA TRP A 162 8.63 25.43 -4.26
C TRP A 162 9.11 26.84 -4.48
N ASN A 163 8.93 27.70 -3.48
CA ASN A 163 9.52 29.05 -3.46
C ASN A 163 10.87 29.01 -2.73
N ALA A 164 11.96 29.06 -3.52
CA ALA A 164 13.32 28.99 -2.98
C ALA A 164 13.70 30.22 -2.15
N ALA A 165 13.16 31.42 -2.46
CA ALA A 165 13.47 32.65 -1.74
C ALA A 165 12.87 32.64 -0.31
N GLU A 166 11.72 32.00 -0.15
CA GLU A 166 11.02 31.89 1.15
C GLU A 166 11.25 30.53 1.83
N ALA A 167 11.98 29.62 1.19
CA ALA A 167 12.13 28.21 1.60
C ALA A 167 10.77 27.56 1.92
N ARG A 168 9.73 27.87 1.09
CA ARG A 168 8.36 27.44 1.31
C ARG A 168 7.88 26.48 0.21
N LEU A 169 7.36 25.34 0.63
CA LEU A 169 6.64 24.41 -0.23
C LEU A 169 5.12 24.63 -0.05
N THR A 170 4.44 24.89 -1.17
CA THR A 170 2.97 24.93 -1.21
C THR A 170 2.47 23.71 -1.96
N ILE A 171 1.55 22.95 -1.35
CA ILE A 171 0.95 21.76 -1.95
C ILE A 171 -0.54 21.97 -2.10
N TYR A 172 -1.04 21.74 -3.32
CA TYR A 172 -2.46 21.67 -3.63
C TYR A 172 -2.79 20.21 -3.94
N GLN A 173 -3.73 19.62 -3.22
CA GLN A 173 -4.08 18.20 -3.39
C GLN A 173 -5.56 17.93 -3.07
N GLY A 174 -6.14 16.97 -3.80
CA GLY A 174 -7.43 16.38 -3.45
C GLY A 174 -7.22 15.27 -2.40
N THR A 175 -7.71 15.46 -1.17
CA THR A 175 -7.58 14.46 -0.10
C THR A 175 -8.73 14.56 0.90
N GLN A 176 -9.13 13.43 1.49
CA GLN A 176 -10.09 13.39 2.60
C GLN A 176 -9.42 13.57 3.97
N ALA A 177 -8.11 13.41 4.05
CA ALA A 177 -7.38 13.39 5.30
C ALA A 177 -6.15 14.32 5.24
N PRO A 178 -6.36 15.66 5.22
CA PRO A 178 -5.27 16.62 5.01
C PRO A 178 -4.27 16.69 6.19
N HIS A 179 -4.63 16.09 7.32
CA HIS A 179 -3.81 16.12 8.55
C HIS A 179 -3.25 14.73 8.96
N MET A 180 -3.32 13.75 8.07
CA MET A 180 -2.73 12.42 8.29
C MET A 180 -1.39 12.27 7.59
#